data_06253478778005a971899817b81168af
#
_entry.id   06253478778005a971899817b81168af
#
_cell.length_a   1.000
_cell.length_b   1.000
_cell.length_c   1.000
_cell.angle_alpha   90.00
_cell.angle_beta   90.00
_cell.angle_gamma   90.00
#
_symmetry.space_group_name_H-M   'P 1'
#
loop_
_entity.id
_entity.type
_entity.pdbx_description
1 polymer ?
#
loop_
_entity_poly.entity_id
_entity_poly.type
_entity_poly.pdbx_seq_one_letter_code
_entity_poly.pdbx_strand_id
1 'polypeptide(L)'
;MDIAKVILVFGGLSLNSAIPQAAQADNITAVSSAGLLQNYGNAKPQWVKKLRSISGAKDNRKFRIVQIGDSHTAGDYFTDQLRQRLQSRWGNGGIGWIYPSAVKGQRQALPRYNSNGWATLTSRGAQADFPLGGVIAQSTTGGDLTINSTAQGSEGTQDVALFIKPAANNQTLSINGQHIPIENAGWQVLYTQATLPLSISNDAMPWTVGLVNIENQRAGVTLSAMGINGAQMSQWSKWRQNWLGDLAQTQADLVILAYGTNEAFNEKLDVQQTEQTWRGYIQQIKQALPNAGILLIGAPESLKTKVGDCGTRPEYLDAVQSMQMRVAQEEQTLYWSWQDAMGGACSMKAWSEQGLAAKDGVHFSKLGYQQAADVLANDLIALVK
;
A
#
# COMPACT_ATOMS: atom_id res chain seq x y z
N MET A 1 10.29 62.72 -60.37
CA MET A 1 11.63 62.64 -59.84
C MET A 1 11.69 61.26 -59.19
N ASP A 2 12.42 60.40 -59.86
CA ASP A 2 12.25 58.95 -59.82
C ASP A 2 12.62 58.29 -58.53
N ILE A 3 11.77 57.37 -58.10
CA ILE A 3 12.00 56.45 -57.02
C ILE A 3 12.41 55.10 -57.62
N ALA A 4 13.68 54.77 -57.48
CA ALA A 4 14.23 53.48 -57.87
C ALA A 4 13.68 52.34 -57.01
N LYS A 5 13.06 51.35 -57.62
CA LYS A 5 12.68 50.06 -56.98
C LYS A 5 13.90 49.18 -56.84
N VAL A 6 14.23 48.79 -55.62
CA VAL A 6 15.16 47.71 -55.35
C VAL A 6 14.34 46.40 -55.08
N ILE A 7 14.57 45.42 -55.99
CA ILE A 7 14.00 44.07 -55.83
C ILE A 7 15.00 43.25 -54.98
N LEU A 8 14.59 42.83 -53.79
CA LEU A 8 15.30 41.85 -52.98
C LEU A 8 14.78 40.45 -53.31
N VAL A 9 15.66 39.64 -53.89
CA VAL A 9 15.43 38.22 -54.11
C VAL A 9 15.72 37.48 -52.78
N PHE A 10 14.72 36.91 -52.12
CA PHE A 10 14.89 35.99 -50.99
C PHE A 10 15.14 34.58 -51.53
N GLY A 11 16.40 34.15 -51.42
CA GLY A 11 16.76 32.74 -51.56
C GLY A 11 16.25 31.92 -50.33
N GLY A 12 15.31 31.01 -50.58
CA GLY A 12 14.82 30.10 -49.58
C GLY A 12 15.87 29.04 -49.24
N LEU A 13 16.44 29.12 -48.02
CA LEU A 13 17.15 28.02 -47.42
C LEU A 13 16.13 27.18 -46.63
N SER A 14 15.77 26.02 -47.18
CA SER A 14 15.01 25.00 -46.47
C SER A 14 15.90 24.37 -45.40
N LEU A 15 15.71 24.76 -44.16
CA LEU A 15 16.24 24.05 -43.01
C LEU A 15 15.41 22.80 -42.78
N ASN A 16 15.90 21.65 -43.24
CA ASN A 16 15.44 20.35 -42.79
C ASN A 16 15.83 20.18 -41.30
N SER A 17 14.93 20.53 -40.41
CA SER A 17 15.03 20.12 -38.99
C SER A 17 14.65 18.64 -38.91
N ALA A 18 15.65 17.77 -38.91
CA ALA A 18 15.48 16.39 -38.51
C ALA A 18 15.10 16.38 -37.02
N ILE A 19 13.85 16.05 -36.74
CA ILE A 19 13.39 15.71 -35.40
C ILE A 19 14.16 14.45 -35.00
N PRO A 20 14.89 14.41 -33.86
CA PRO A 20 15.49 13.17 -33.41
C PRO A 20 14.37 12.20 -33.13
N GLN A 21 14.33 11.12 -33.90
CA GLN A 21 13.48 9.97 -33.65
C GLN A 21 13.76 9.47 -32.23
N ALA A 22 12.74 9.52 -31.36
CA ALA A 22 12.82 8.96 -30.04
C ALA A 22 13.34 7.53 -30.17
N ALA A 23 14.43 7.23 -29.50
CA ALA A 23 14.97 5.88 -29.40
C ALA A 23 13.82 4.97 -28.96
N GLN A 24 13.49 4.02 -29.84
CA GLN A 24 12.60 2.92 -29.52
C GLN A 24 13.19 2.26 -28.24
N ALA A 25 12.40 2.23 -27.20
CA ALA A 25 12.69 1.41 -26.03
C ALA A 25 12.71 -0.05 -26.52
N ASP A 26 13.91 -0.56 -26.75
CA ASP A 26 14.12 -1.95 -27.12
C ASP A 26 13.54 -2.84 -26.03
N ASN A 27 12.60 -3.66 -26.43
CA ASN A 27 12.15 -4.93 -25.86
C ASN A 27 12.64 -5.22 -24.43
N ILE A 28 11.99 -4.63 -23.46
CA ILE A 28 11.89 -5.25 -22.16
C ILE A 28 11.09 -6.53 -22.42
N THR A 29 11.75 -7.67 -22.42
CA THR A 29 11.11 -8.99 -22.48
C THR A 29 10.11 -9.01 -21.31
N ALA A 30 8.83 -8.80 -21.63
CA ALA A 30 7.77 -9.00 -20.67
C ALA A 30 7.90 -10.43 -20.16
N VAL A 31 8.33 -10.61 -18.91
CA VAL A 31 8.29 -11.90 -18.25
C VAL A 31 6.86 -12.38 -18.39
N SER A 32 6.67 -13.52 -19.04
CA SER A 32 5.34 -14.12 -19.20
C SER A 32 4.72 -14.26 -17.81
N SER A 33 3.72 -13.47 -17.51
CA SER A 33 3.09 -13.40 -16.18
C SER A 33 2.25 -14.63 -15.84
N ALA A 34 2.18 -15.59 -16.73
CA ALA A 34 1.42 -16.82 -16.50
C ALA A 34 2.18 -17.71 -15.51
N GLY A 35 1.81 -17.65 -14.24
CA GLY A 35 2.25 -18.62 -13.24
C GLY A 35 3.09 -18.08 -12.08
N LEU A 36 3.30 -16.79 -11.94
CA LEU A 36 4.00 -16.24 -10.76
C LEU A 36 3.12 -16.22 -9.50
N LEU A 37 1.80 -16.12 -9.67
CA LEU A 37 0.84 -16.23 -8.59
C LEU A 37 0.42 -17.67 -8.39
N GLN A 38 0.84 -18.26 -7.29
CA GLN A 38 0.48 -19.61 -6.88
C GLN A 38 -0.74 -19.55 -5.95
N ASN A 39 -1.73 -20.40 -6.20
CA ASN A 39 -2.87 -20.56 -5.31
C ASN A 39 -2.78 -21.93 -4.63
N TYR A 40 -2.37 -21.95 -3.37
CA TYR A 40 -2.31 -23.17 -2.56
C TYR A 40 -3.59 -23.45 -1.78
N GLY A 41 -4.55 -22.53 -1.84
CA GLY A 41 -5.83 -22.62 -1.13
C GLY A 41 -6.97 -23.13 -1.98
N ASN A 42 -8.18 -22.69 -1.65
CA ASN A 42 -9.39 -23.06 -2.37
C ASN A 42 -9.34 -22.60 -3.83
N ALA A 43 -9.63 -23.49 -4.76
CA ALA A 43 -9.68 -23.18 -6.19
C ALA A 43 -10.80 -22.18 -6.56
N LYS A 44 -11.86 -22.07 -5.75
CA LYS A 44 -12.99 -21.15 -5.97
C LYS A 44 -13.35 -20.39 -4.69
N PRO A 45 -12.45 -19.53 -4.19
CA PRO A 45 -12.67 -18.84 -2.93
C PRO A 45 -13.81 -17.81 -3.03
N GLN A 46 -14.42 -17.50 -1.88
CA GLN A 46 -15.55 -16.56 -1.79
C GLN A 46 -15.15 -15.14 -2.22
N TRP A 47 -13.96 -14.71 -1.87
CA TRP A 47 -13.47 -13.38 -2.26
C TRP A 47 -13.37 -13.20 -3.80
N VAL A 48 -13.04 -14.26 -4.56
CA VAL A 48 -13.03 -14.19 -6.03
C VAL A 48 -14.45 -13.99 -6.57
N LYS A 49 -15.45 -14.68 -6.01
CA LYS A 49 -16.86 -14.48 -6.39
C LYS A 49 -17.31 -13.07 -6.10
N LYS A 50 -16.91 -12.52 -4.93
CA LYS A 50 -17.21 -11.15 -4.56
C LYS A 50 -16.57 -10.16 -5.52
N LEU A 51 -15.28 -10.31 -5.85
CA LEU A 51 -14.58 -9.42 -6.78
C LEU A 51 -15.23 -9.42 -8.17
N ARG A 52 -15.60 -10.60 -8.68
CA ARG A 52 -16.36 -10.68 -9.95
C ARG A 52 -17.69 -9.90 -9.90
N SER A 53 -18.38 -9.91 -8.76
CA SER A 53 -19.66 -9.24 -8.60
C SER A 53 -19.60 -7.72 -8.53
N ILE A 54 -18.40 -7.15 -8.37
CA ILE A 54 -18.19 -5.69 -8.34
C ILE A 54 -18.37 -5.08 -9.74
N SER A 55 -17.94 -5.80 -10.78
CA SER A 55 -18.02 -5.27 -12.15
C SER A 55 -19.45 -5.01 -12.57
N GLY A 56 -19.76 -3.76 -12.88
CA GLY A 56 -21.10 -3.34 -13.30
C GLY A 56 -22.15 -3.25 -12.18
N ALA A 57 -21.77 -3.44 -10.92
CA ALA A 57 -22.69 -3.24 -9.79
C ALA A 57 -23.17 -1.79 -9.71
N LYS A 58 -24.49 -1.62 -9.43
CA LYS A 58 -25.13 -0.30 -9.35
C LYS A 58 -25.25 0.21 -7.91
N ASP A 59 -24.91 -0.62 -6.94
CA ASP A 59 -24.86 -0.26 -5.51
C ASP A 59 -23.45 0.25 -5.11
N ASN A 60 -23.24 0.48 -3.81
CA ASN A 60 -21.97 0.97 -3.26
C ASN A 60 -21.07 -0.15 -2.71
N ARG A 61 -21.29 -1.42 -3.10
CA ARG A 61 -20.49 -2.55 -2.60
C ARG A 61 -19.01 -2.38 -2.86
N LYS A 62 -18.19 -2.80 -1.91
CA LYS A 62 -16.72 -2.68 -1.98
C LYS A 62 -16.05 -4.04 -1.99
N PHE A 63 -14.95 -4.11 -2.74
CA PHE A 63 -13.93 -5.13 -2.53
C PHE A 63 -12.72 -4.46 -1.88
N ARG A 64 -12.44 -4.83 -0.64
CA ARG A 64 -11.44 -4.18 0.19
C ARG A 64 -10.17 -5.01 0.25
N ILE A 65 -9.06 -4.40 -0.13
CA ILE A 65 -7.72 -4.98 -0.03
C ILE A 65 -6.96 -4.22 1.05
N VAL A 66 -6.36 -4.96 1.97
CA VAL A 66 -5.47 -4.41 3.00
C VAL A 66 -4.10 -5.03 2.81
N GLN A 67 -3.12 -4.24 2.39
CA GLN A 67 -1.73 -4.64 2.31
C GLN A 67 -0.98 -4.13 3.54
N ILE A 68 -0.36 -5.06 4.27
CA ILE A 68 0.47 -4.77 5.44
C ILE A 68 1.89 -5.18 5.11
N GLY A 69 2.85 -4.28 5.36
CA GLY A 69 4.22 -4.55 4.93
C GLY A 69 5.27 -3.60 5.50
N ASP A 70 6.44 -3.70 4.93
CA ASP A 70 7.63 -2.92 5.27
C ASP A 70 7.76 -1.63 4.41
N SER A 71 9.00 -1.19 4.15
CA SER A 71 9.28 0.01 3.36
C SER A 71 8.79 -0.07 1.91
N HIS A 72 8.70 -1.25 1.32
CA HIS A 72 8.17 -1.44 -0.03
C HIS A 72 6.66 -1.11 -0.10
N THR A 73 5.94 -1.35 1.00
CA THR A 73 4.54 -0.92 1.15
C THR A 73 4.46 0.56 1.58
N ALA A 74 5.34 1.01 2.50
CA ALA A 74 5.35 2.39 3.01
C ALA A 74 5.69 3.44 1.95
N GLY A 75 6.39 3.06 0.88
CA GLY A 75 6.65 3.90 -0.29
C GLY A 75 5.42 4.17 -1.14
N ASP A 76 4.38 3.34 -1.04
CA ASP A 76 3.10 3.40 -1.75
C ASP A 76 3.22 3.65 -3.27
N TYR A 77 4.32 3.20 -3.89
CA TYR A 77 4.48 3.19 -5.36
C TYR A 77 3.93 1.90 -5.95
N PHE A 78 4.26 0.76 -5.33
CA PHE A 78 3.75 -0.54 -5.70
C PHE A 78 2.23 -0.63 -5.47
N THR A 79 1.79 -0.29 -4.28
CA THR A 79 0.38 -0.32 -3.86
C THR A 79 -0.48 0.66 -4.64
N ASP A 80 0.05 1.84 -4.97
CA ASP A 80 -0.65 2.83 -5.78
C ASP A 80 -0.88 2.34 -7.22
N GLN A 81 0.14 1.77 -7.85
CA GLN A 81 0.01 1.18 -9.20
C GLN A 81 -0.96 -0.02 -9.18
N LEU A 82 -0.82 -0.91 -8.21
CA LEU A 82 -1.73 -2.05 -8.06
C LEU A 82 -3.18 -1.59 -7.87
N ARG A 83 -3.41 -0.59 -7.03
CA ARG A 83 -4.73 0.04 -6.81
C ARG A 83 -5.30 0.57 -8.13
N GLN A 84 -4.53 1.35 -8.87
CA GLN A 84 -4.97 1.92 -10.16
C GLN A 84 -5.37 0.84 -11.16
N ARG A 85 -4.58 -0.24 -11.28
CA ARG A 85 -4.87 -1.36 -12.17
C ARG A 85 -6.15 -2.08 -11.79
N LEU A 86 -6.35 -2.38 -10.50
CA LEU A 86 -7.52 -3.08 -10.02
C LEU A 86 -8.77 -2.20 -10.09
N GLN A 87 -8.65 -0.92 -9.75
CA GLN A 87 -9.75 0.05 -9.87
C GLN A 87 -10.16 0.31 -11.33
N SER A 88 -9.21 0.37 -12.26
CA SER A 88 -9.55 0.49 -13.67
C SER A 88 -10.33 -0.71 -14.21
N ARG A 89 -10.13 -1.89 -13.62
CA ARG A 89 -10.79 -3.13 -14.03
C ARG A 89 -12.16 -3.33 -13.37
N TRP A 90 -12.29 -3.00 -12.08
CA TRP A 90 -13.48 -3.31 -11.28
C TRP A 90 -14.19 -2.10 -10.68
N GLY A 91 -13.73 -0.89 -10.99
CA GLY A 91 -14.29 0.34 -10.46
C GLY A 91 -13.52 0.88 -9.25
N ASN A 92 -13.59 2.20 -9.09
CA ASN A 92 -12.94 2.91 -8.01
C ASN A 92 -13.89 3.01 -6.81
N GLY A 93 -13.58 2.29 -5.73
CA GLY A 93 -14.33 2.25 -4.48
C GLY A 93 -13.98 3.36 -3.48
N GLY A 94 -12.96 4.16 -3.77
CA GLY A 94 -12.46 5.20 -2.87
C GLY A 94 -11.01 4.98 -2.45
N ILE A 95 -10.58 5.72 -1.43
CA ILE A 95 -9.21 5.73 -0.91
C ILE A 95 -8.93 4.46 -0.09
N GLY A 96 -9.91 4.00 0.69
CA GLY A 96 -9.76 2.93 1.67
C GLY A 96 -9.17 3.42 2.99
N TRP A 97 -8.61 2.49 3.77
CA TRP A 97 -7.97 2.77 5.05
C TRP A 97 -6.59 3.39 4.85
N ILE A 98 -6.35 4.50 5.52
CA ILE A 98 -5.11 5.27 5.51
C ILE A 98 -4.66 5.56 6.94
N TYR A 99 -3.41 5.93 7.11
CA TYR A 99 -2.93 6.48 8.37
C TYR A 99 -3.60 7.84 8.68
N PRO A 100 -3.74 8.19 9.96
CA PRO A 100 -4.45 9.42 10.34
C PRO A 100 -3.69 10.69 9.97
N SER A 101 -2.38 10.59 9.79
CA SER A 101 -1.49 11.73 9.51
C SER A 101 -0.27 11.28 8.72
N ALA A 102 0.50 12.24 8.21
CA ALA A 102 1.74 11.97 7.50
C ALA A 102 2.77 11.30 8.41
N VAL A 103 3.37 10.23 7.95
CA VAL A 103 4.46 9.54 8.64
C VAL A 103 5.79 9.99 8.02
N LYS A 104 6.70 10.49 8.86
CA LYS A 104 8.00 10.99 8.41
C LYS A 104 8.78 9.90 7.64
N GLY A 105 9.25 10.26 6.46
CA GLY A 105 10.02 9.35 5.60
C GLY A 105 9.18 8.30 4.86
N GLN A 106 7.86 8.42 4.88
CA GLN A 106 6.96 7.58 4.11
C GLN A 106 6.17 8.42 3.08
N ARG A 107 5.69 7.76 2.04
CA ARG A 107 4.80 8.35 1.05
C ARG A 107 3.42 7.71 1.19
N GLN A 108 2.39 8.51 1.11
CA GLN A 108 1.03 8.04 0.84
C GLN A 108 0.54 8.71 -0.44
N ALA A 109 0.15 7.93 -1.41
CA ALA A 109 -0.13 8.43 -2.75
C ALA A 109 -1.36 9.31 -2.81
N LEU A 110 -2.42 8.90 -2.12
CA LEU A 110 -3.74 9.51 -2.25
C LEU A 110 -3.98 10.66 -1.26
N PRO A 111 -3.75 10.51 0.05
CA PRO A 111 -4.07 11.58 1.00
C PRO A 111 -3.02 12.68 1.00
N ARG A 112 -3.49 13.87 1.39
CA ARG A 112 -2.68 15.03 1.75
C ARG A 112 -3.10 15.48 3.13
N TYR A 113 -2.12 15.64 4.01
CA TYR A 113 -2.37 15.92 5.41
C TYR A 113 -1.92 17.32 5.79
N ASN A 114 -2.70 17.94 6.66
CA ASN A 114 -2.28 19.07 7.47
C ASN A 114 -2.65 18.79 8.92
N SER A 115 -1.76 19.04 9.86
CA SER A 115 -2.03 18.82 11.28
C SER A 115 -1.43 19.93 12.12
N ASN A 116 -2.20 20.38 13.10
CA ASN A 116 -1.78 21.32 14.12
C ASN A 116 -2.23 20.77 15.49
N GLY A 117 -1.31 20.69 16.45
CA GLY A 117 -1.61 20.14 17.78
C GLY A 117 -1.69 18.59 17.84
N TRP A 118 -1.37 17.88 16.75
CA TRP A 118 -1.33 16.43 16.69
C TRP A 118 0.09 15.91 16.40
N ALA A 119 0.53 14.95 17.20
CA ALA A 119 1.80 14.25 17.02
C ALA A 119 1.58 12.87 16.38
N THR A 120 2.37 12.53 15.36
CA THR A 120 2.34 11.21 14.72
C THR A 120 3.33 10.28 15.41
N LEU A 121 2.87 9.11 15.86
CA LEU A 121 3.68 8.05 16.44
C LEU A 121 3.57 6.76 15.62
N THR A 122 4.68 6.01 15.57
CA THR A 122 4.74 4.70 14.93
C THR A 122 5.19 3.63 15.91
N SER A 123 4.67 2.42 15.80
CA SER A 123 4.99 1.28 16.68
C SER A 123 6.45 0.86 16.58
N ARG A 124 7.17 1.25 15.54
CA ARG A 124 8.61 1.02 15.43
C ARG A 124 9.42 1.95 16.34
N GLY A 125 9.02 3.22 16.42
CA GLY A 125 9.78 4.27 17.12
C GLY A 125 9.30 4.60 18.53
N ALA A 126 8.11 4.14 18.93
CA ALA A 126 7.50 4.48 20.20
C ALA A 126 6.78 3.27 20.83
N GLN A 127 6.47 3.40 22.13
CA GLN A 127 5.56 2.51 22.81
C GLN A 127 4.26 3.26 23.08
N ALA A 128 3.16 2.74 22.54
CA ALA A 128 1.81 3.24 22.77
C ALA A 128 0.81 2.11 22.49
N ASP A 129 -0.46 2.37 22.71
CA ASP A 129 -1.55 1.43 22.43
C ASP A 129 -1.94 1.51 20.95
N PHE A 130 -1.08 0.94 20.08
CA PHE A 130 -1.21 1.02 18.63
C PHE A 130 -2.30 0.08 18.11
N PRO A 131 -3.27 0.57 17.32
CA PRO A 131 -4.17 -0.29 16.56
C PRO A 131 -3.46 -0.94 15.38
N LEU A 132 -4.20 -1.72 14.59
CA LEU A 132 -3.75 -2.27 13.31
C LEU A 132 -2.96 -1.24 12.50
N GLY A 133 -1.87 -1.67 11.88
CA GLY A 133 -0.99 -0.82 11.07
C GLY A 133 0.03 -0.02 11.87
N GLY A 134 -0.11 0.06 13.21
CA GLY A 134 0.93 0.57 14.10
C GLY A 134 1.25 2.06 13.95
N VAL A 135 0.29 2.89 13.52
CA VAL A 135 0.43 4.34 13.41
C VAL A 135 -0.77 5.04 14.06
N ILE A 136 -0.49 6.05 14.83
CA ILE A 136 -1.50 6.89 15.49
C ILE A 136 -1.14 8.38 15.37
N ALA A 137 -2.16 9.22 15.41
CA ALA A 137 -2.05 10.64 15.69
C ALA A 137 -2.59 10.90 17.10
N GLN A 138 -1.84 11.62 17.92
CA GLN A 138 -2.24 11.98 19.28
C GLN A 138 -2.26 13.50 19.46
N SER A 139 -3.31 13.99 20.12
CA SER A 139 -3.40 15.37 20.62
C SER A 139 -3.57 15.37 22.13
N THR A 140 -2.84 16.22 22.81
CA THR A 140 -2.93 16.38 24.30
C THR A 140 -3.76 17.60 24.70
N THR A 141 -3.90 18.55 23.80
CA THR A 141 -4.64 19.80 24.02
C THR A 141 -5.29 20.16 22.70
N GLY A 142 -6.49 20.35 22.52
CA GLY A 142 -7.18 20.65 21.28
C GLY A 142 -6.31 20.85 20.02
N GLY A 143 -6.74 20.41 18.89
CA GLY A 143 -5.98 20.52 17.64
C GLY A 143 -6.82 20.17 16.42
N ASP A 144 -6.26 20.43 15.24
CA ASP A 144 -6.88 20.20 13.95
C ASP A 144 -6.06 19.21 13.12
N LEU A 145 -6.71 18.21 12.56
CA LEU A 145 -6.15 17.26 11.62
C LEU A 145 -7.00 17.28 10.35
N THR A 146 -6.39 17.64 9.23
CA THR A 146 -7.09 17.71 7.95
C THR A 146 -6.54 16.68 6.98
N ILE A 147 -7.44 15.92 6.37
CA ILE A 147 -7.13 14.94 5.33
C ILE A 147 -7.83 15.37 4.05
N ASN A 148 -7.06 15.61 3.00
CA ASN A 148 -7.57 15.95 1.68
C ASN A 148 -7.08 14.94 0.64
N SER A 149 -7.72 14.90 -0.51
CA SER A 149 -7.28 14.13 -1.67
C SER A 149 -7.82 14.76 -2.95
N THR A 150 -6.99 14.74 -3.99
CA THR A 150 -7.39 15.10 -5.35
C THR A 150 -7.54 13.85 -6.24
N ALA A 151 -7.48 12.65 -5.65
CA ALA A 151 -7.67 11.41 -6.38
C ALA A 151 -9.10 11.33 -6.96
N GLN A 152 -9.21 10.71 -8.12
CA GLN A 152 -10.51 10.45 -8.72
C GLN A 152 -11.41 9.68 -7.74
N GLY A 153 -12.66 10.08 -7.60
CA GLY A 153 -13.62 9.48 -6.68
C GLY A 153 -13.60 10.09 -5.28
N SER A 154 -12.82 11.15 -5.06
CA SER A 154 -12.77 11.91 -3.80
C SER A 154 -13.81 13.04 -3.74
N GLU A 155 -14.56 13.23 -4.82
CA GLU A 155 -15.60 14.26 -4.92
C GLU A 155 -16.88 13.82 -4.22
N GLY A 156 -17.62 14.79 -3.69
CA GLY A 156 -18.91 14.56 -3.03
C GLY A 156 -18.79 13.90 -1.66
N THR A 157 -19.92 13.39 -1.19
CA THR A 157 -20.00 12.72 0.11
C THR A 157 -19.28 11.37 0.09
N GLN A 158 -18.48 11.13 1.12
CA GLN A 158 -17.75 9.88 1.36
C GLN A 158 -18.32 9.18 2.58
N ASP A 159 -18.32 7.85 2.58
CA ASP A 159 -18.48 7.05 3.79
C ASP A 159 -17.14 7.02 4.53
N VAL A 160 -17.14 7.46 5.79
CA VAL A 160 -15.94 7.63 6.59
C VAL A 160 -16.04 6.78 7.85
N ALA A 161 -14.96 6.06 8.17
CA ALA A 161 -14.81 5.38 9.44
C ALA A 161 -13.46 5.77 10.08
N LEU A 162 -13.47 6.04 11.38
CA LEU A 162 -12.28 6.43 12.13
C LEU A 162 -12.08 5.53 13.33
N PHE A 163 -10.89 4.99 13.49
CA PHE A 163 -10.47 4.44 14.78
C PHE A 163 -10.16 5.60 15.71
N ILE A 164 -10.93 5.75 16.77
CA ILE A 164 -10.79 6.84 17.74
C ILE A 164 -10.62 6.29 19.15
N LYS A 165 -9.88 7.02 19.97
CA LYS A 165 -9.70 6.73 21.39
C LYS A 165 -9.69 8.03 22.16
N PRO A 166 -10.84 8.46 22.73
CA PRO A 166 -10.88 9.52 23.73
C PRO A 166 -10.18 9.08 25.03
N ALA A 167 -9.58 10.02 25.74
CA ALA A 167 -8.91 9.74 27.02
C ALA A 167 -9.90 9.50 28.17
N ALA A 168 -11.11 10.05 28.07
CA ALA A 168 -12.16 9.95 29.07
C ALA A 168 -13.54 9.72 28.43
N ASN A 169 -14.51 9.35 29.24
CA ASN A 169 -15.91 9.29 28.80
C ASN A 169 -16.47 10.69 28.51
N ASN A 170 -17.51 10.76 27.68
CA ASN A 170 -18.26 11.97 27.36
C ASN A 170 -17.39 13.10 26.77
N GLN A 171 -16.47 12.77 25.90
CA GLN A 171 -15.71 13.73 25.09
C GLN A 171 -16.41 14.01 23.76
N THR A 172 -16.05 15.10 23.12
CA THR A 172 -16.63 15.51 21.82
C THR A 172 -15.55 15.59 20.76
N LEU A 173 -15.79 14.92 19.62
CA LEU A 173 -14.99 15.06 18.40
C LEU A 173 -15.78 15.85 17.37
N SER A 174 -15.14 16.74 16.65
CA SER A 174 -15.77 17.48 15.56
C SER A 174 -15.27 16.95 14.22
N ILE A 175 -16.20 16.60 13.34
CA ILE A 175 -15.92 16.19 11.95
C ILE A 175 -16.56 17.19 11.01
N ASN A 176 -15.75 17.93 10.24
CA ASN A 176 -16.22 19.00 9.34
C ASN A 176 -17.16 20.00 10.04
N GLY A 177 -16.87 20.33 11.31
CA GLY A 177 -17.68 21.23 12.12
C GLY A 177 -18.91 20.59 12.79
N GLN A 178 -19.22 19.33 12.49
CA GLN A 178 -20.26 18.59 13.18
C GLN A 178 -19.70 18.01 14.49
N HIS A 179 -20.28 18.43 15.61
CA HIS A 179 -19.91 17.91 16.93
C HIS A 179 -20.56 16.56 17.20
N ILE A 180 -19.73 15.56 17.46
CA ILE A 180 -20.15 14.19 17.72
C ILE A 180 -19.75 13.82 19.15
N PRO A 181 -20.73 13.64 20.07
CA PRO A 181 -20.46 13.19 21.43
C PRO A 181 -20.03 11.73 21.41
N ILE A 182 -18.97 11.41 22.13
CA ILE A 182 -18.44 10.05 22.29
C ILE A 182 -18.56 9.68 23.77
N GLU A 183 -19.45 8.76 24.05
CA GLU A 183 -19.83 8.42 25.43
C GLU A 183 -18.74 7.66 26.19
N ASN A 184 -18.03 6.77 25.51
CA ASN A 184 -17.12 5.84 26.16
C ASN A 184 -15.67 6.14 25.81
N ALA A 185 -14.78 6.08 26.80
CA ALA A 185 -13.34 6.03 26.60
C ALA A 185 -12.90 4.74 25.92
N GLY A 186 -11.67 4.71 25.43
CA GLY A 186 -11.07 3.55 24.80
C GLY A 186 -11.28 3.49 23.28
N TRP A 187 -10.64 2.48 22.65
CA TRP A 187 -10.70 2.31 21.21
C TRP A 187 -12.08 1.91 20.71
N GLN A 188 -12.59 2.64 19.75
CA GLN A 188 -13.86 2.38 19.06
C GLN A 188 -13.78 2.88 17.62
N VAL A 189 -14.73 2.48 16.76
CA VAL A 189 -14.84 2.96 15.39
C VAL A 189 -16.03 3.90 15.29
N LEU A 190 -15.77 5.12 14.86
CA LEU A 190 -16.79 6.11 14.53
C LEU A 190 -17.10 6.03 13.04
N TYR A 191 -18.36 5.78 12.70
CA TYR A 191 -18.85 5.82 11.32
C TYR A 191 -19.62 7.11 11.08
N THR A 192 -19.33 7.79 9.97
CA THR A 192 -20.00 9.03 9.57
C THR A 192 -19.94 9.20 8.05
N GLN A 193 -20.57 10.25 7.57
CA GLN A 193 -20.42 10.72 6.19
C GLN A 193 -19.84 12.13 6.19
N ALA A 194 -18.92 12.39 5.30
CA ALA A 194 -18.26 13.69 5.18
C ALA A 194 -17.78 13.94 3.75
N THR A 195 -17.58 15.20 3.41
CA THR A 195 -16.88 15.61 2.19
C THR A 195 -15.39 15.82 2.48
N LEU A 196 -14.55 15.74 1.47
CA LEU A 196 -13.16 16.17 1.56
C LEU A 196 -13.03 17.67 1.28
N PRO A 197 -12.12 18.38 1.94
CA PRO A 197 -11.23 17.93 3.02
C PRO A 197 -11.98 17.45 4.27
N LEU A 198 -11.54 16.31 4.82
CA LEU A 198 -12.03 15.83 6.10
C LEU A 198 -11.27 16.57 7.21
N SER A 199 -11.97 17.37 7.99
CA SER A 199 -11.42 18.09 9.15
C SER A 199 -11.84 17.39 10.43
N ILE A 200 -10.86 17.02 11.25
CA ILE A 200 -11.03 16.39 12.55
C ILE A 200 -10.48 17.35 13.59
N SER A 201 -11.35 17.84 14.47
CA SER A 201 -10.95 18.73 15.58
C SER A 201 -11.42 18.12 16.89
N ASN A 202 -10.61 18.23 17.91
CA ASN A 202 -10.94 17.73 19.24
C ASN A 202 -11.05 18.88 20.26
N ASP A 203 -11.75 18.59 21.36
CA ASP A 203 -11.77 19.43 22.55
C ASP A 203 -10.36 19.51 23.19
N ALA A 204 -10.26 20.25 24.26
CA ALA A 204 -8.98 20.45 24.98
C ALA A 204 -8.46 19.20 25.71
N MET A 205 -9.20 18.09 25.65
CA MET A 205 -8.83 16.81 26.26
C MET A 205 -7.98 15.96 25.30
N PRO A 206 -7.15 15.03 25.82
CA PRO A 206 -6.35 14.16 24.97
C PRO A 206 -7.20 13.23 24.09
N TRP A 207 -6.78 13.07 22.85
CA TRP A 207 -7.37 12.16 21.87
C TRP A 207 -6.30 11.36 21.14
N THR A 208 -6.67 10.18 20.69
CA THR A 208 -5.89 9.40 19.72
C THR A 208 -6.76 9.02 18.54
N VAL A 209 -6.25 9.22 17.33
CA VAL A 209 -6.84 8.74 16.07
C VAL A 209 -5.91 7.70 15.46
N GLY A 210 -6.46 6.57 15.13
CA GLY A 210 -5.80 5.48 14.40
C GLY A 210 -6.11 5.58 12.90
N LEU A 211 -6.44 4.44 12.28
CA LEU A 211 -6.76 4.40 10.87
C LEU A 211 -8.02 5.20 10.53
N VAL A 212 -8.04 5.78 9.34
CA VAL A 212 -9.17 6.48 8.77
C VAL A 212 -9.54 5.82 7.44
N ASN A 213 -10.79 5.37 7.29
CA ASN A 213 -11.32 4.84 6.04
C ASN A 213 -12.09 5.93 5.30
N ILE A 214 -11.89 6.02 3.99
CA ILE A 214 -12.61 6.96 3.12
C ILE A 214 -13.04 6.21 1.85
N GLU A 215 -14.32 5.97 1.72
CA GLU A 215 -14.93 5.26 0.59
C GLU A 215 -15.98 6.14 -0.10
N ASN A 216 -15.98 6.13 -1.42
CA ASN A 216 -17.01 6.84 -2.18
C ASN A 216 -18.32 6.03 -2.27
N GLN A 217 -19.38 6.65 -2.79
CA GLN A 217 -20.72 6.05 -2.88
C GLN A 217 -20.90 5.12 -4.10
N ARG A 218 -19.81 4.59 -4.69
CA ARG A 218 -19.84 3.73 -5.89
C ARG A 218 -19.25 2.36 -5.60
N ALA A 219 -19.73 1.34 -6.32
CA ALA A 219 -19.09 0.03 -6.29
C ALA A 219 -17.66 0.10 -6.80
N GLY A 220 -16.77 -0.66 -6.19
CA GLY A 220 -15.38 -0.69 -6.63
C GLY A 220 -14.42 -1.31 -5.64
N VAL A 221 -13.15 -1.28 -6.01
CA VAL A 221 -12.03 -1.76 -5.22
C VAL A 221 -11.43 -0.62 -4.41
N THR A 222 -11.09 -0.89 -3.16
CA THR A 222 -10.18 -0.08 -2.36
C THR A 222 -8.91 -0.88 -2.06
N LEU A 223 -7.76 -0.22 -1.98
CA LEU A 223 -6.52 -0.82 -1.55
C LEU A 223 -5.83 0.07 -0.53
N SER A 224 -5.73 -0.43 0.67
CA SER A 224 -5.14 0.23 1.84
C SER A 224 -3.69 -0.21 1.99
N ALA A 225 -2.76 0.74 2.02
CA ALA A 225 -1.32 0.47 2.18
C ALA A 225 -0.90 0.79 3.63
N MET A 226 -0.62 -0.23 4.42
CA MET A 226 -0.19 -0.13 5.82
C MET A 226 1.26 -0.59 5.95
N GLY A 227 2.19 0.25 5.49
CA GLY A 227 3.63 -0.04 5.54
C GLY A 227 4.34 0.75 6.63
N ILE A 228 5.36 0.15 7.24
CA ILE A 228 6.28 0.83 8.16
C ILE A 228 7.71 0.57 7.70
N ASN A 229 8.47 1.63 7.45
CA ASN A 229 9.87 1.53 7.04
C ASN A 229 10.69 0.67 8.02
N GLY A 230 11.38 -0.34 7.49
CA GLY A 230 12.25 -1.23 8.24
C GLY A 230 11.52 -2.20 9.18
N ALA A 231 10.20 -2.39 9.02
CA ALA A 231 9.45 -3.32 9.83
C ALA A 231 9.67 -4.77 9.42
N GLN A 232 9.66 -5.65 10.40
CA GLN A 232 9.50 -7.09 10.26
C GLN A 232 8.10 -7.50 10.76
N MET A 233 7.58 -8.63 10.31
CA MET A 233 6.26 -9.08 10.76
C MET A 233 6.21 -9.33 12.29
N SER A 234 7.32 -9.72 12.90
CA SER A 234 7.43 -9.87 14.36
C SER A 234 7.07 -8.62 15.16
N GLN A 235 7.14 -7.43 14.53
CA GLN A 235 6.81 -6.17 15.19
C GLN A 235 5.29 -5.96 15.41
N TRP A 236 4.45 -6.84 14.89
CA TRP A 236 3.01 -6.82 15.20
C TRP A 236 2.74 -7.08 16.68
N SER A 237 3.68 -7.70 17.40
CA SER A 237 3.63 -7.84 18.85
C SER A 237 3.59 -6.50 19.62
N LYS A 238 3.93 -5.39 18.94
CA LYS A 238 3.83 -4.03 19.50
C LYS A 238 2.46 -3.39 19.29
N TRP A 239 1.57 -4.03 18.52
CA TRP A 239 0.21 -3.57 18.37
C TRP A 239 -0.63 -3.99 19.58
N ARG A 240 -1.74 -3.30 19.79
CA ARG A 240 -2.65 -3.63 20.88
C ARG A 240 -3.17 -5.07 20.77
N GLN A 241 -3.49 -5.65 21.90
CA GLN A 241 -3.93 -7.06 21.96
C GLN A 241 -5.11 -7.35 21.02
N ASN A 242 -6.03 -6.38 20.81
CA ASN A 242 -7.21 -6.55 19.95
C ASN A 242 -6.99 -6.07 18.50
N TRP A 243 -5.76 -6.09 17.97
CA TRP A 243 -5.49 -5.70 16.59
C TRP A 243 -6.24 -6.56 15.55
N LEU A 244 -6.58 -7.79 15.88
CA LEU A 244 -7.42 -8.65 15.04
C LEU A 244 -8.86 -8.16 14.96
N GLY A 245 -9.40 -7.60 16.03
CA GLY A 245 -10.67 -6.90 16.02
C GLY A 245 -10.62 -5.68 15.10
N ASP A 246 -9.50 -4.94 15.09
CA ASP A 246 -9.29 -3.84 14.17
C ASP A 246 -9.27 -4.32 12.72
N LEU A 247 -8.56 -5.42 12.45
CA LEU A 247 -8.52 -6.02 11.12
C LEU A 247 -9.93 -6.45 10.66
N ALA A 248 -10.71 -7.06 11.54
CA ALA A 248 -12.10 -7.42 11.24
C ALA A 248 -12.96 -6.19 10.88
N GLN A 249 -12.76 -5.06 11.56
CA GLN A 249 -13.44 -3.80 11.23
C GLN A 249 -13.08 -3.25 9.83
N THR A 250 -11.93 -3.60 9.28
CA THR A 250 -11.60 -3.22 7.90
C THR A 250 -12.47 -3.92 6.87
N GLN A 251 -13.11 -5.02 7.25
CA GLN A 251 -13.89 -5.88 6.34
C GLN A 251 -13.10 -6.26 5.09
N ALA A 252 -11.79 -6.52 5.24
CA ALA A 252 -10.93 -6.87 4.13
C ALA A 252 -11.39 -8.18 3.45
N ASP A 253 -11.45 -8.16 2.13
CA ASP A 253 -11.72 -9.32 1.29
C ASP A 253 -10.44 -10.02 0.85
N LEU A 254 -9.34 -9.27 0.81
CA LEU A 254 -8.00 -9.78 0.54
C LEU A 254 -7.00 -9.07 1.46
N VAL A 255 -6.26 -9.84 2.24
CA VAL A 255 -5.15 -9.37 3.06
C VAL A 255 -3.85 -9.73 2.36
N ILE A 256 -3.01 -8.75 2.08
CA ILE A 256 -1.70 -8.93 1.46
C ILE A 256 -0.62 -8.71 2.50
N LEU A 257 0.28 -9.67 2.66
CA LEU A 257 1.42 -9.64 3.57
C LEU A 257 2.70 -9.47 2.75
N ALA A 258 3.31 -8.29 2.84
CA ALA A 258 4.48 -7.89 2.03
C ALA A 258 5.67 -7.55 2.93
N TYR A 259 6.30 -8.57 3.47
CA TYR A 259 7.48 -8.52 4.33
C TYR A 259 8.57 -9.44 3.80
N GLY A 260 9.69 -9.50 4.50
CA GLY A 260 10.78 -10.44 4.23
C GLY A 260 12.11 -9.75 3.97
N THR A 261 12.11 -8.53 3.42
CA THR A 261 13.34 -7.79 3.14
C THR A 261 14.15 -7.54 4.43
N ASN A 262 13.48 -7.02 5.47
CA ASN A 262 14.18 -6.72 6.74
C ASN A 262 14.52 -7.99 7.53
N GLU A 263 13.77 -9.05 7.37
CA GLU A 263 14.11 -10.37 7.88
C GLU A 263 15.40 -10.87 7.20
N ALA A 264 15.49 -10.77 5.88
CA ALA A 264 16.67 -11.21 5.13
C ALA A 264 17.97 -10.45 5.51
N PHE A 265 17.86 -9.18 5.87
CA PHE A 265 18.99 -8.37 6.33
C PHE A 265 19.34 -8.55 7.81
N ASN A 266 18.52 -9.28 8.57
CA ASN A 266 18.77 -9.54 9.99
C ASN A 266 19.81 -10.67 10.15
N GLU A 267 21.05 -10.32 10.42
CA GLU A 267 22.15 -11.28 10.58
C GLU A 267 22.01 -12.24 11.78
N LYS A 268 21.01 -12.00 12.62
CA LYS A 268 20.64 -12.87 13.76
C LYS A 268 19.28 -13.51 13.57
N LEU A 269 18.82 -13.67 12.33
CA LEU A 269 17.51 -14.23 12.06
C LEU A 269 17.43 -15.70 12.49
N ASP A 270 16.49 -16.01 13.35
CA ASP A 270 16.01 -17.37 13.55
C ASP A 270 14.88 -17.64 12.56
N VAL A 271 15.21 -18.35 11.47
CA VAL A 271 14.26 -18.64 10.39
C VAL A 271 13.10 -19.50 10.90
N GLN A 272 13.37 -20.47 11.77
CA GLN A 272 12.35 -21.36 12.30
C GLN A 272 11.37 -20.61 13.20
N GLN A 273 11.88 -19.78 14.11
CA GLN A 273 11.04 -18.94 14.96
C GLN A 273 10.23 -17.92 14.12
N THR A 274 10.84 -17.37 13.08
CA THR A 274 10.16 -16.46 12.14
C THR A 274 9.02 -17.16 11.42
N GLU A 275 9.25 -18.38 10.93
CA GLU A 275 8.22 -19.20 10.29
C GLU A 275 7.04 -19.48 11.24
N GLN A 276 7.30 -19.87 12.47
CA GLN A 276 6.27 -20.09 13.48
C GLN A 276 5.46 -18.82 13.76
N THR A 277 6.11 -17.68 13.82
CA THR A 277 5.47 -16.36 14.02
C THR A 277 4.53 -16.03 12.84
N TRP A 278 4.99 -16.21 11.61
CA TRP A 278 4.19 -15.97 10.41
C TRP A 278 2.96 -16.88 10.36
N ARG A 279 3.13 -18.18 10.63
CA ARG A 279 2.01 -19.13 10.69
C ARG A 279 0.97 -18.72 11.73
N GLY A 280 1.43 -18.38 12.93
CA GLY A 280 0.54 -17.95 14.00
C GLY A 280 -0.30 -16.73 13.59
N TYR A 281 0.28 -15.72 12.97
CA TYR A 281 -0.46 -14.54 12.52
C TYR A 281 -1.42 -14.87 11.35
N ILE A 282 -1.01 -15.71 10.39
CA ILE A 282 -1.89 -16.12 9.29
C ILE A 282 -3.11 -16.88 9.82
N GLN A 283 -2.93 -17.80 10.76
CA GLN A 283 -4.03 -18.54 11.39
C GLN A 283 -4.99 -17.62 12.13
N GLN A 284 -4.48 -16.63 12.86
CA GLN A 284 -5.30 -15.63 13.53
C GLN A 284 -6.07 -14.75 12.53
N ILE A 285 -5.45 -14.34 11.41
CA ILE A 285 -6.13 -13.60 10.33
C ILE A 285 -7.27 -14.41 9.74
N LYS A 286 -7.06 -15.71 9.48
CA LYS A 286 -8.11 -16.61 8.97
C LYS A 286 -9.30 -16.73 9.93
N GLN A 287 -9.03 -16.72 11.24
CA GLN A 287 -10.09 -16.73 12.27
C GLN A 287 -10.87 -15.41 12.28
N ALA A 288 -10.18 -14.28 12.17
CA ALA A 288 -10.81 -12.96 12.18
C ALA A 288 -11.57 -12.65 10.88
N LEU A 289 -11.10 -13.16 9.75
CA LEU A 289 -11.64 -12.92 8.40
C LEU A 289 -11.77 -14.23 7.62
N PRO A 290 -12.70 -15.13 7.97
CA PRO A 290 -12.77 -16.49 7.43
C PRO A 290 -13.08 -16.55 5.92
N ASN A 291 -13.63 -15.50 5.34
CA ASN A 291 -13.97 -15.41 3.92
C ASN A 291 -12.94 -14.62 3.09
N ALA A 292 -11.95 -14.00 3.73
CA ALA A 292 -10.92 -13.24 3.04
C ALA A 292 -9.87 -14.15 2.41
N GLY A 293 -9.31 -13.71 1.28
CA GLY A 293 -8.08 -14.25 0.75
C GLY A 293 -6.87 -13.74 1.55
N ILE A 294 -5.81 -14.54 1.59
CA ILE A 294 -4.51 -14.08 2.10
C ILE A 294 -3.49 -14.29 0.99
N LEU A 295 -2.74 -13.25 0.67
CA LEU A 295 -1.65 -13.29 -0.30
C LEU A 295 -0.33 -12.96 0.39
N LEU A 296 0.63 -13.87 0.31
CA LEU A 296 2.01 -13.60 0.70
C LEU A 296 2.79 -13.12 -0.53
N ILE A 297 3.37 -11.94 -0.44
CA ILE A 297 4.35 -11.46 -1.42
C ILE A 297 5.73 -11.83 -0.92
N GLY A 298 6.44 -12.68 -1.67
CA GLY A 298 7.81 -13.09 -1.37
C GLY A 298 8.76 -11.90 -1.40
N ALA A 299 9.78 -11.92 -0.54
CA ALA A 299 10.78 -10.87 -0.49
C ALA A 299 11.43 -10.66 -1.88
N PRO A 300 11.54 -9.42 -2.37
CA PRO A 300 12.19 -9.14 -3.64
C PRO A 300 13.71 -9.37 -3.57
N GLU A 301 14.38 -9.43 -4.72
CA GLU A 301 15.83 -9.36 -4.75
C GLU A 301 16.36 -8.07 -4.13
N SER A 302 17.44 -8.20 -3.39
CA SER A 302 18.11 -7.07 -2.74
C SER A 302 19.61 -7.36 -2.57
N LEU A 303 20.40 -6.30 -2.44
CA LEU A 303 21.86 -6.37 -2.36
C LEU A 303 22.39 -5.59 -1.16
N LYS A 304 23.36 -6.17 -0.44
CA LYS A 304 24.25 -5.46 0.50
C LYS A 304 25.29 -4.62 -0.27
N THR A 305 25.85 -5.17 -1.35
CA THR A 305 26.81 -4.48 -2.24
C THR A 305 26.57 -4.86 -3.70
N LYS A 306 27.00 -4.01 -4.61
CA LYS A 306 26.89 -4.24 -6.07
C LYS A 306 28.17 -4.85 -6.68
N VAL A 307 29.10 -5.34 -5.87
CA VAL A 307 30.37 -5.94 -6.30
C VAL A 307 30.12 -7.34 -6.83
N GLY A 308 30.83 -7.70 -7.94
CA GLY A 308 30.67 -8.99 -8.60
C GLY A 308 29.50 -9.08 -9.56
N ASP A 309 29.33 -10.21 -10.23
CA ASP A 309 28.35 -10.39 -11.30
C ASP A 309 26.91 -10.34 -10.77
N CYS A 310 26.66 -10.91 -9.60
CA CYS A 310 25.35 -10.95 -8.94
C CYS A 310 25.18 -9.85 -7.87
N GLY A 311 26.28 -9.24 -7.43
CA GLY A 311 26.31 -8.46 -6.18
C GLY A 311 26.34 -9.36 -4.94
N THR A 312 26.44 -8.77 -3.77
CA THR A 312 26.36 -9.51 -2.49
C THR A 312 24.95 -9.42 -1.95
N ARG A 313 24.23 -10.54 -1.98
CA ARG A 313 22.87 -10.67 -1.45
C ARG A 313 22.86 -10.76 0.08
N PRO A 314 21.79 -10.39 0.78
CA PRO A 314 21.62 -10.69 2.20
C PRO A 314 21.71 -12.19 2.45
N GLU A 315 22.36 -12.56 3.54
CA GLU A 315 22.64 -13.96 3.87
C GLU A 315 21.36 -14.83 3.97
N TYR A 316 20.30 -14.26 4.53
CA TYR A 316 19.05 -14.99 4.74
C TYR A 316 18.01 -14.82 3.64
N LEU A 317 18.31 -14.15 2.52
CA LEU A 317 17.31 -13.86 1.50
C LEU A 317 16.67 -15.14 0.93
N ASP A 318 17.48 -16.12 0.51
CA ASP A 318 16.97 -17.39 -0.03
C ASP A 318 16.20 -18.20 1.02
N ALA A 319 16.67 -18.18 2.26
CA ALA A 319 16.01 -18.87 3.37
C ALA A 319 14.65 -18.23 3.70
N VAL A 320 14.55 -16.90 3.68
CA VAL A 320 13.31 -16.17 3.90
C VAL A 320 12.32 -16.42 2.76
N GLN A 321 12.74 -16.33 1.50
CA GLN A 321 11.89 -16.60 0.34
C GLN A 321 11.36 -18.03 0.36
N SER A 322 12.23 -19.02 0.65
CA SER A 322 11.83 -20.42 0.78
C SER A 322 10.87 -20.64 1.94
N MET A 323 11.09 -19.99 3.08
CA MET A 323 10.20 -20.03 4.23
C MET A 323 8.82 -19.45 3.88
N GLN A 324 8.77 -18.29 3.24
CA GLN A 324 7.51 -17.65 2.82
C GLN A 324 6.69 -18.55 1.90
N MET A 325 7.34 -19.21 0.93
CA MET A 325 6.68 -20.16 0.04
C MET A 325 6.14 -21.38 0.80
N ARG A 326 6.92 -22.01 1.71
CA ARG A 326 6.44 -23.11 2.56
C ARG A 326 5.26 -22.70 3.42
N VAL A 327 5.33 -21.54 4.07
CA VAL A 327 4.21 -21.00 4.86
C VAL A 327 2.96 -20.85 4.00
N ALA A 328 3.07 -20.32 2.80
CA ALA A 328 1.94 -20.18 1.89
C ALA A 328 1.34 -21.53 1.51
N GLN A 329 2.17 -22.54 1.23
CA GLN A 329 1.74 -23.90 0.90
C GLN A 329 1.00 -24.56 2.05
N GLU A 330 1.60 -24.58 3.22
CA GLU A 330 1.06 -25.28 4.39
C GLU A 330 -0.14 -24.55 5.00
N GLU A 331 -0.12 -23.21 4.97
CA GLU A 331 -1.27 -22.40 5.38
C GLU A 331 -2.29 -22.21 4.26
N GLN A 332 -2.14 -22.86 3.10
CA GLN A 332 -3.10 -22.83 2.00
C GLN A 332 -3.54 -21.40 1.62
N THR A 333 -2.55 -20.53 1.36
CA THR A 333 -2.76 -19.14 0.93
C THR A 333 -2.33 -18.93 -0.52
N LEU A 334 -2.48 -17.71 -1.01
CA LEU A 334 -1.83 -17.28 -2.23
C LEU A 334 -0.36 -16.92 -1.95
N TYR A 335 0.50 -17.16 -2.93
CA TYR A 335 1.90 -16.72 -2.91
C TYR A 335 2.26 -16.10 -4.25
N TRP A 336 2.96 -14.96 -4.23
CA TRP A 336 3.50 -14.32 -5.41
C TRP A 336 4.97 -14.05 -5.23
N SER A 337 5.79 -14.57 -6.15
CA SER A 337 7.24 -14.40 -6.11
C SER A 337 7.64 -13.08 -6.73
N TRP A 338 8.00 -12.11 -5.89
CA TRP A 338 8.53 -10.84 -6.39
C TRP A 338 9.90 -11.04 -7.06
N GLN A 339 10.74 -11.93 -6.51
CA GLN A 339 12.03 -12.29 -7.11
C GLN A 339 11.85 -12.77 -8.57
N ASP A 340 10.89 -13.67 -8.82
CA ASP A 340 10.66 -14.18 -10.18
C ASP A 340 10.08 -13.09 -11.10
N ALA A 341 9.27 -12.19 -10.57
CA ALA A 341 8.76 -11.02 -11.30
C ALA A 341 9.89 -10.05 -11.70
N MET A 342 11.00 -10.07 -10.99
CA MET A 342 12.22 -9.32 -11.34
C MET A 342 13.11 -10.03 -12.37
N GLY A 343 12.88 -11.31 -12.61
CA GLY A 343 13.71 -12.15 -13.49
C GLY A 343 14.53 -13.21 -12.75
N GLY A 344 14.21 -13.48 -11.48
CA GLY A 344 14.84 -14.52 -10.67
C GLY A 344 16.02 -14.01 -9.82
N ALA A 345 16.78 -14.95 -9.30
CA ALA A 345 17.96 -14.64 -8.49
C ALA A 345 18.97 -13.79 -9.26
N CYS A 346 19.66 -12.90 -8.56
CA CYS A 346 20.63 -11.95 -9.13
C CYS A 346 20.05 -10.84 -10.01
N SER A 347 18.74 -10.73 -10.14
CA SER A 347 18.09 -9.73 -11.01
C SER A 347 18.26 -8.29 -10.53
N MET A 348 18.55 -8.05 -9.25
CA MET A 348 18.65 -6.70 -8.68
C MET A 348 19.72 -5.85 -9.34
N LYS A 349 20.84 -6.47 -9.77
CA LYS A 349 21.92 -5.74 -10.48
C LYS A 349 21.44 -5.28 -11.85
N ALA A 350 20.81 -6.16 -12.62
CA ALA A 350 20.23 -5.81 -13.92
C ALA A 350 19.14 -4.73 -13.77
N TRP A 351 18.31 -4.81 -12.74
CA TRP A 351 17.31 -3.78 -12.42
C TRP A 351 17.97 -2.43 -12.10
N SER A 352 19.10 -2.43 -11.39
CA SER A 352 19.90 -1.21 -11.14
C SER A 352 20.43 -0.58 -12.44
N GLU A 353 20.94 -1.39 -13.34
CA GLU A 353 21.49 -0.95 -14.63
C GLU A 353 20.40 -0.40 -15.56
N GLN A 354 19.20 -0.94 -15.46
CA GLN A 354 18.01 -0.48 -16.21
C GLN A 354 17.28 0.71 -15.56
N GLY A 355 17.78 1.22 -14.43
CA GLY A 355 17.12 2.33 -13.70
C GLY A 355 15.83 1.93 -12.99
N LEU A 356 15.60 0.63 -12.80
CA LEU A 356 14.42 0.10 -12.08
C LEU A 356 14.66 -0.02 -10.57
N ALA A 357 15.92 -0.05 -10.12
CA ALA A 357 16.28 -0.07 -8.71
C ALA A 357 16.82 1.26 -8.22
N ALA A 358 16.65 1.53 -6.93
CA ALA A 358 17.25 2.64 -6.24
C ALA A 358 18.77 2.40 -6.02
N LYS A 359 19.50 3.45 -5.63
CA LYS A 359 20.95 3.37 -5.44
C LYS A 359 21.36 2.48 -4.27
N ASP A 360 20.48 2.29 -3.30
CA ASP A 360 20.76 1.52 -2.08
C ASP A 360 20.82 0.00 -2.28
N GLY A 361 20.38 -0.49 -3.46
CA GLY A 361 20.34 -1.91 -3.75
C GLY A 361 19.22 -2.69 -3.04
N VAL A 362 18.30 -1.99 -2.39
CA VAL A 362 17.16 -2.59 -1.65
C VAL A 362 15.83 -2.14 -2.23
N HIS A 363 15.65 -0.85 -2.42
CA HIS A 363 14.42 -0.28 -2.92
C HIS A 363 14.43 -0.15 -4.44
N PHE A 364 13.27 0.13 -5.01
CA PHE A 364 13.11 0.32 -6.45
C PHE A 364 12.85 1.78 -6.80
N SER A 365 13.10 2.13 -8.05
CA SER A 365 12.60 3.38 -8.61
C SER A 365 11.08 3.33 -8.70
N LYS A 366 10.43 4.48 -8.90
CA LYS A 366 8.98 4.50 -9.16
C LYS A 366 8.60 3.53 -10.29
N LEU A 367 9.38 3.52 -11.39
CA LEU A 367 9.15 2.65 -12.53
C LEU A 367 9.29 1.17 -12.17
N GLY A 368 10.31 0.79 -11.38
CA GLY A 368 10.48 -0.59 -10.93
C GLY A 368 9.33 -1.08 -10.07
N TYR A 369 8.86 -0.26 -9.14
CA TYR A 369 7.65 -0.58 -8.35
C TYR A 369 6.41 -0.73 -9.23
N GLN A 370 6.22 0.16 -10.20
CA GLN A 370 5.08 0.11 -11.12
C GLN A 370 5.11 -1.15 -11.99
N GLN A 371 6.27 -1.50 -12.53
CA GLN A 371 6.44 -2.72 -13.34
C GLN A 371 6.10 -3.97 -12.53
N ALA A 372 6.61 -4.11 -11.30
CA ALA A 372 6.29 -5.25 -10.45
C ALA A 372 4.80 -5.31 -10.09
N ALA A 373 4.19 -4.17 -9.79
CA ALA A 373 2.76 -4.08 -9.50
C ALA A 373 1.88 -4.45 -10.70
N ASP A 374 2.30 -4.09 -11.91
CA ASP A 374 1.60 -4.46 -13.14
C ASP A 374 1.60 -5.98 -13.37
N VAL A 375 2.71 -6.66 -13.05
CA VAL A 375 2.80 -8.13 -13.10
C VAL A 375 1.81 -8.74 -12.12
N LEU A 376 1.83 -8.33 -10.85
CA LEU A 376 0.88 -8.86 -9.86
C LEU A 376 -0.57 -8.55 -10.23
N ALA A 377 -0.86 -7.35 -10.74
CA ALA A 377 -2.21 -7.00 -11.18
C ALA A 377 -2.70 -7.93 -12.29
N ASN A 378 -1.85 -8.23 -13.28
CA ASN A 378 -2.18 -9.15 -14.37
C ASN A 378 -2.45 -10.56 -13.84
N ASP A 379 -1.64 -11.04 -12.90
CA ASP A 379 -1.82 -12.35 -12.28
C ASP A 379 -3.13 -12.44 -11.49
N LEU A 380 -3.45 -11.41 -10.70
CA LEU A 380 -4.73 -11.34 -9.97
C LEU A 380 -5.92 -11.25 -10.93
N ILE A 381 -5.81 -10.49 -12.01
CA ILE A 381 -6.86 -10.40 -13.04
C ILE A 381 -7.05 -11.77 -13.72
N ALA A 382 -5.96 -12.48 -14.02
CA ALA A 382 -6.02 -13.81 -14.60
C ALA A 382 -6.68 -14.85 -13.67
N LEU A 383 -6.36 -14.79 -12.37
CA LEU A 383 -6.95 -15.67 -11.35
C LEU A 383 -8.47 -15.46 -11.21
N VAL A 384 -8.96 -14.25 -11.44
CA VAL A 384 -10.37 -13.90 -11.26
C VAL A 384 -11.19 -14.12 -12.53
N LYS A 385 -10.57 -14.32 -13.70
CA LYS A 385 -11.28 -14.69 -14.94
C LYS A 385 -11.94 -16.06 -14.82
#